data_f26b900c0eb50efbaf9ffd367764c6b8
#
_entry.id   f26b900c0eb50efbaf9ffd367764c6b8
#
_cell.length_a   1.000
_cell.length_b   1.000
_cell.length_c   1.000
_cell.angle_alpha   90.00
_cell.angle_beta   90.00
_cell.angle_gamma   90.00
#
_symmetry.space_group_name_H-M   'P 1'
#
loop_
_entity.id
_entity.type
_entity.pdbx_description
1 polymer ?
#
loop_
_entity_poly.entity_id
_entity_poly.type
_entity_poly.pdbx_seq_one_letter_code
_entity_poly.pdbx_strand_id
1 'polypeptide(L)'
;MSSLPTPKPPISASPKDLIRFLVWKDSKGKTKIHAPSCPNFGSHPKRKCSCPSRLAAGTVDSTIGKLRSIFNSLGRSGVWSGLSPGNPAAHLSVKKYLASISEEQAKARVAPRQAVPFFFDKFSKLCYYLRKQTSLPSISPLERYIVSRDLAFFCLDFYSGDRASDLGRVYTKEVLLLPGKQGLLFHHKFGKTLRGKDSNVFAVKKCPHDSLVCPVVNLTTYVKLADLMNIKLREGFLFRATDPKGRVSTKPFLGSTVANRLRLHLTTLKIHEGETMHSFRSGCSITLSLLGASDDQVAKHVGWKSVQTAQYYSQVPKVMELSLPASLLAQGSVKGRDNISPAESLGAEFRARNNLEGLSLAFP
;
A
#
# COMPACT_ATOMS: atom_id res chain seq x y z
N MET A 1 -31.94 -26.78 5.02
CA MET A 1 -31.83 -25.29 4.92
C MET A 1 -32.13 -24.72 6.28
N SER A 2 -31.10 -24.39 7.08
CA SER A 2 -31.31 -23.72 8.38
C SER A 2 -31.66 -22.26 8.11
N SER A 3 -32.89 -21.88 8.45
CA SER A 3 -33.36 -20.50 8.41
C SER A 3 -32.38 -19.60 9.18
N LEU A 4 -31.94 -18.51 8.55
CA LEU A 4 -31.20 -17.48 9.26
C LEU A 4 -32.02 -17.02 10.45
N PRO A 5 -31.42 -16.93 11.65
CA PRO A 5 -32.14 -16.44 12.83
C PRO A 5 -32.64 -15.03 12.55
N THR A 6 -33.84 -14.71 13.02
CA THR A 6 -34.45 -13.39 12.92
C THR A 6 -33.42 -12.29 13.25
N PRO A 7 -33.32 -11.23 12.42
CA PRO A 7 -32.36 -10.15 12.64
C PRO A 7 -32.60 -9.52 14.02
N LYS A 8 -31.62 -9.62 14.90
CA LYS A 8 -31.64 -8.89 16.17
C LYS A 8 -31.19 -7.45 15.95
N PRO A 9 -31.82 -6.47 16.59
CA PRO A 9 -31.34 -5.11 16.56
C PRO A 9 -29.92 -5.03 17.15
N PRO A 10 -29.03 -4.20 16.60
CA PRO A 10 -27.63 -4.10 17.06
C PRO A 10 -27.49 -3.83 18.55
N ILE A 11 -28.45 -3.10 19.12
CA ILE A 11 -28.43 -2.74 20.54
C ILE A 11 -28.51 -3.96 21.48
N SER A 12 -29.11 -5.06 21.03
CA SER A 12 -29.27 -6.31 21.84
C SER A 12 -28.28 -7.41 21.44
N ALA A 13 -27.40 -7.15 20.47
CA ALA A 13 -26.46 -8.18 19.99
C ALA A 13 -25.44 -8.58 21.07
N SER A 14 -25.20 -9.88 21.20
CA SER A 14 -24.23 -10.50 22.10
C SER A 14 -22.93 -10.86 21.35
N PRO A 15 -21.84 -11.18 22.05
CA PRO A 15 -20.63 -11.72 21.44
C PRO A 15 -20.88 -13.00 20.61
N LYS A 16 -21.84 -13.85 21.05
CA LYS A 16 -22.23 -15.05 20.33
C LYS A 16 -22.90 -14.73 18.99
N ASP A 17 -23.73 -13.71 18.94
CA ASP A 17 -24.37 -13.25 17.71
C ASP A 17 -23.33 -12.72 16.72
N LEU A 18 -22.33 -11.99 17.21
CA LEU A 18 -21.21 -11.50 16.39
C LEU A 18 -20.38 -12.65 15.82
N ILE A 19 -20.06 -13.65 16.62
CA ILE A 19 -19.30 -14.81 16.13
C ILE A 19 -20.10 -15.53 15.04
N ARG A 20 -21.40 -15.75 15.23
CA ARG A 20 -22.26 -16.35 14.19
C ARG A 20 -22.24 -15.53 12.90
N PHE A 21 -22.34 -14.21 13.00
CA PHE A 21 -22.25 -13.32 11.86
C PHE A 21 -20.86 -13.40 11.19
N LEU A 22 -19.78 -13.40 11.97
CA LEU A 22 -18.43 -13.49 11.44
C LEU A 22 -18.20 -14.84 10.73
N VAL A 23 -18.63 -15.96 11.29
CA VAL A 23 -18.55 -17.28 10.67
C VAL A 23 -19.32 -17.32 9.34
N TRP A 24 -20.57 -16.81 9.35
CA TRP A 24 -21.37 -16.71 8.13
C TRP A 24 -20.70 -15.84 7.07
N LYS A 25 -20.17 -14.67 7.47
CA LYS A 25 -19.49 -13.76 6.56
C LYS A 25 -18.18 -14.35 6.03
N ASP A 26 -17.43 -15.03 6.89
CA ASP A 26 -16.17 -15.69 6.57
C ASP A 26 -16.34 -16.79 5.51
N SER A 27 -17.41 -17.56 5.59
CA SER A 27 -17.75 -18.59 4.58
C SER A 27 -17.99 -18.03 3.17
N LYS A 28 -18.19 -16.72 3.02
CA LYS A 28 -18.32 -16.02 1.73
C LYS A 28 -16.98 -15.47 1.21
N GLY A 29 -15.89 -15.75 1.91
CA GLY A 29 -14.56 -15.32 1.53
C GLY A 29 -14.02 -15.97 0.26
N LYS A 30 -12.97 -15.38 -0.31
CA LYS A 30 -12.32 -15.85 -1.55
C LYS A 30 -10.90 -16.33 -1.32
N THR A 31 -10.39 -16.27 -0.09
CA THR A 31 -9.06 -16.74 0.27
C THR A 31 -9.10 -18.24 0.46
N LYS A 32 -8.40 -18.98 -0.38
CA LYS A 32 -8.31 -20.44 -0.28
C LYS A 32 -7.38 -20.84 0.85
N ILE A 33 -7.84 -21.78 1.68
CA ILE A 33 -7.04 -22.36 2.77
C ILE A 33 -6.60 -23.75 2.30
N HIS A 34 -5.38 -23.80 1.77
CA HIS A 34 -4.85 -25.04 1.20
C HIS A 34 -4.31 -25.98 2.29
N ALA A 35 -4.69 -27.25 2.24
CA ALA A 35 -4.08 -28.27 3.06
C ALA A 35 -2.64 -28.56 2.57
N PRO A 36 -1.74 -29.07 3.43
CA PRO A 36 -0.37 -29.42 3.03
C PRO A 36 -0.27 -30.36 1.82
N SER A 37 -1.25 -31.24 1.65
CA SER A 37 -1.35 -32.16 0.50
C SER A 37 -1.83 -31.49 -0.79
N CYS A 38 -2.28 -30.24 -0.76
CA CYS A 38 -2.79 -29.56 -1.93
C CYS A 38 -1.63 -29.04 -2.81
N PRO A 39 -1.65 -29.24 -4.14
CA PRO A 39 -0.61 -28.72 -5.04
C PRO A 39 -0.43 -27.19 -5.01
N ASN A 40 -1.41 -26.46 -4.48
CA ASN A 40 -1.36 -25.00 -4.35
C ASN A 40 -0.89 -24.55 -2.94
N PHE A 41 -0.49 -25.46 -2.07
CA PHE A 41 -0.05 -25.11 -0.71
C PHE A 41 1.18 -24.19 -0.73
N GLY A 42 1.10 -23.07 -0.03
CA GLY A 42 2.19 -22.09 0.06
C GLY A 42 2.54 -21.36 -1.24
N SER A 43 1.71 -21.50 -2.28
CA SER A 43 1.96 -20.89 -3.59
C SER A 43 0.74 -20.11 -4.10
N HIS A 44 0.93 -19.29 -5.14
CA HIS A 44 -0.20 -18.72 -5.87
C HIS A 44 -0.95 -19.86 -6.60
N PRO A 45 -2.29 -19.92 -6.49
CA PRO A 45 -3.07 -21.02 -7.05
C PRO A 45 -2.93 -21.04 -8.57
N LYS A 46 -2.28 -22.10 -9.06
CA LYS A 46 -2.13 -22.40 -10.50
C LYS A 46 -3.19 -23.38 -11.00
N ARG A 47 -3.82 -24.14 -10.11
CA ARG A 47 -4.80 -25.18 -10.43
C ARG A 47 -6.07 -25.01 -9.61
N LYS A 48 -7.20 -25.44 -10.16
CA LYS A 48 -8.46 -25.51 -9.41
C LYS A 48 -8.33 -26.57 -8.31
N CYS A 49 -8.86 -26.30 -7.12
CA CYS A 49 -8.88 -27.21 -5.99
C CYS A 49 -10.18 -27.05 -5.19
N SER A 50 -10.53 -28.08 -4.43
CA SER A 50 -11.71 -28.14 -3.54
C SER A 50 -11.47 -27.52 -2.16
N CYS A 51 -10.26 -27.00 -1.88
CA CYS A 51 -9.93 -26.42 -0.57
C CYS A 51 -10.94 -25.35 -0.15
N PRO A 52 -11.26 -25.24 1.15
CA PRO A 52 -12.24 -24.29 1.64
C PRO A 52 -11.79 -22.84 1.36
N SER A 53 -12.78 -21.97 1.27
CA SER A 53 -12.55 -20.53 1.09
C SER A 53 -13.00 -19.78 2.33
N ARG A 54 -12.22 -18.76 2.74
CA ARG A 54 -12.49 -17.89 3.86
C ARG A 54 -12.22 -16.44 3.51
N LEU A 55 -12.62 -15.50 4.38
CA LEU A 55 -12.10 -14.15 4.32
C LEU A 55 -10.62 -14.14 4.72
N ALA A 56 -9.83 -13.25 4.14
CA ALA A 56 -8.49 -12.98 4.66
C ALA A 56 -8.56 -12.46 6.10
N ALA A 57 -7.64 -12.89 6.97
CA ALA A 57 -7.62 -12.51 8.40
C ALA A 57 -7.69 -10.98 8.59
N GLY A 58 -6.96 -10.19 7.80
CA GLY A 58 -7.04 -8.73 7.82
C GLY A 58 -8.42 -8.17 7.43
N THR A 59 -9.21 -8.90 6.62
CA THR A 59 -10.60 -8.52 6.31
C THR A 59 -11.52 -8.80 7.49
N VAL A 60 -11.30 -9.90 8.20
CA VAL A 60 -12.01 -10.24 9.44
C VAL A 60 -11.71 -9.19 10.51
N ASP A 61 -10.44 -8.86 10.73
CA ASP A 61 -10.03 -7.81 11.69
C ASP A 61 -10.65 -6.45 11.37
N SER A 62 -10.58 -6.02 10.12
CA SER A 62 -11.22 -4.78 9.65
C SER A 62 -12.74 -4.79 9.88
N THR A 63 -13.39 -5.95 9.72
CA THR A 63 -14.83 -6.11 9.98
C THR A 63 -15.13 -5.97 11.47
N ILE A 64 -14.33 -6.61 12.32
CA ILE A 64 -14.45 -6.49 13.78
C ILE A 64 -14.24 -5.04 14.23
N GLY A 65 -13.24 -4.35 13.67
CA GLY A 65 -12.98 -2.93 13.93
C GLY A 65 -14.17 -2.03 13.60
N LYS A 66 -14.81 -2.25 12.44
CA LYS A 66 -16.03 -1.53 12.04
C LYS A 66 -17.20 -1.81 12.98
N LEU A 67 -17.41 -3.08 13.33
CA LEU A 67 -18.46 -3.45 14.29
C LEU A 67 -18.21 -2.81 15.66
N ARG A 68 -16.97 -2.78 16.13
CA ARG A 68 -16.58 -2.10 17.38
C ARG A 68 -16.93 -0.62 17.33
N SER A 69 -16.63 0.05 16.23
CA SER A 69 -17.00 1.46 16.04
C SER A 69 -18.51 1.69 16.06
N ILE A 70 -19.28 0.82 15.36
CA ILE A 70 -20.74 0.90 15.34
C ILE A 70 -21.32 0.72 16.76
N PHE A 71 -20.86 -0.28 17.52
CA PHE A 71 -21.35 -0.48 18.89
C PHE A 71 -20.99 0.68 19.82
N ASN A 72 -19.79 1.26 19.66
CA ASN A 72 -19.42 2.47 20.41
C ASN A 72 -20.34 3.66 20.09
N SER A 73 -20.69 3.86 18.80
CA SER A 73 -21.62 4.94 18.41
C SER A 73 -23.05 4.73 18.90
N LEU A 74 -23.41 3.49 19.24
CA LEU A 74 -24.68 3.13 19.87
C LEU A 74 -24.63 3.21 21.42
N GLY A 75 -23.59 3.82 22.00
CA GLY A 75 -23.42 3.96 23.45
C GLY A 75 -22.92 2.68 24.15
N ARG A 76 -22.60 1.61 23.39
CA ARG A 76 -22.10 0.34 23.94
C ARG A 76 -20.57 0.33 23.94
N SER A 77 -19.98 1.14 24.80
CA SER A 77 -18.54 1.21 25.05
C SER A 77 -18.13 0.32 26.23
N GLY A 78 -16.83 0.02 26.34
CA GLY A 78 -16.27 -0.82 27.40
C GLY A 78 -16.36 -2.32 27.13
N VAL A 79 -15.99 -3.11 28.12
CA VAL A 79 -15.97 -4.56 28.04
C VAL A 79 -17.35 -5.16 28.20
N TRP A 80 -17.71 -6.10 27.33
CA TRP A 80 -18.95 -6.87 27.51
C TRP A 80 -18.82 -7.79 28.72
N SER A 81 -19.86 -7.77 29.60
CA SER A 81 -20.05 -8.72 30.69
C SER A 81 -21.52 -9.15 30.75
N GLY A 82 -21.83 -10.21 31.53
CA GLY A 82 -23.22 -10.64 31.74
C GLY A 82 -24.05 -9.60 32.47
N LEU A 83 -23.42 -8.69 33.22
CA LEU A 83 -24.06 -7.65 34.00
C LEU A 83 -24.13 -6.28 33.29
N SER A 84 -23.24 -6.07 32.29
CA SER A 84 -23.17 -4.82 31.54
C SER A 84 -23.07 -5.10 30.04
N PRO A 85 -24.04 -4.63 29.22
CA PRO A 85 -24.05 -4.84 27.79
C PRO A 85 -23.05 -3.94 27.07
N GLY A 86 -21.77 -4.03 27.41
CA GLY A 86 -20.67 -3.33 26.74
C GLY A 86 -20.52 -3.71 25.25
N ASN A 87 -19.39 -3.38 24.64
CA ASN A 87 -19.14 -3.63 23.24
C ASN A 87 -18.89 -5.13 22.97
N PRO A 88 -19.79 -5.85 22.29
CA PRO A 88 -19.63 -7.27 22.05
C PRO A 88 -18.45 -7.58 21.11
N ALA A 89 -18.03 -6.64 20.25
CA ALA A 89 -16.88 -6.79 19.37
C ALA A 89 -15.52 -6.63 20.10
N ALA A 90 -15.55 -6.19 21.37
CA ALA A 90 -14.37 -6.14 22.22
C ALA A 90 -14.20 -7.40 23.08
N HIS A 91 -15.19 -8.30 23.10
CA HIS A 91 -15.19 -9.48 23.93
C HIS A 91 -14.08 -10.48 23.56
N LEU A 92 -13.58 -11.19 24.58
CA LEU A 92 -12.47 -12.16 24.41
C LEU A 92 -12.75 -13.25 23.38
N SER A 93 -13.99 -13.75 23.28
CA SER A 93 -14.35 -14.77 22.29
C SER A 93 -14.20 -14.28 20.85
N VAL A 94 -14.46 -13.00 20.57
CA VAL A 94 -14.26 -12.40 19.24
C VAL A 94 -12.76 -12.24 18.93
N LYS A 95 -11.95 -11.90 19.92
CA LYS A 95 -10.48 -11.86 19.79
C LYS A 95 -9.92 -13.26 19.51
N LYS A 96 -10.39 -14.28 20.25
CA LYS A 96 -10.00 -15.69 20.04
C LYS A 96 -10.39 -16.18 18.65
N TYR A 97 -11.58 -15.82 18.16
CA TYR A 97 -12.00 -16.14 16.78
C TYR A 97 -11.02 -15.55 15.74
N LEU A 98 -10.66 -14.27 15.87
CA LEU A 98 -9.69 -13.64 14.96
C LEU A 98 -8.32 -14.32 15.03
N ALA A 99 -7.86 -14.66 16.23
CA ALA A 99 -6.59 -15.35 16.44
C ALA A 99 -6.59 -16.72 15.75
N SER A 100 -7.68 -17.51 15.88
CA SER A 100 -7.79 -18.82 15.23
C SER A 100 -7.79 -18.74 13.69
N ILE A 101 -8.47 -17.73 13.11
CA ILE A 101 -8.41 -17.47 11.66
C ILE A 101 -7.00 -17.10 11.21
N SER A 102 -6.32 -16.26 11.97
CA SER A 102 -4.94 -15.85 11.65
C SER A 102 -3.98 -17.04 11.71
N GLU A 103 -4.12 -17.90 12.70
CA GLU A 103 -3.32 -19.10 12.87
C GLU A 103 -3.60 -20.14 11.76
N GLU A 104 -4.88 -20.38 11.41
CA GLU A 104 -5.28 -21.26 10.31
C GLU A 104 -4.63 -20.81 8.99
N GLN A 105 -4.66 -19.49 8.71
CA GLN A 105 -4.08 -18.94 7.49
C GLN A 105 -2.55 -18.98 7.51
N ALA A 106 -1.92 -18.75 8.65
CA ALA A 106 -0.47 -18.88 8.80
C ALA A 106 -0.02 -20.34 8.58
N LYS A 107 -0.69 -21.31 9.18
CA LYS A 107 -0.43 -22.74 8.97
C LYS A 107 -0.63 -23.17 7.50
N ALA A 108 -1.62 -22.61 6.82
CA ALA A 108 -1.87 -22.84 5.40
C ALA A 108 -0.92 -22.03 4.49
N ARG A 109 0.04 -21.28 5.05
CA ARG A 109 1.00 -20.42 4.34
C ARG A 109 0.30 -19.45 3.38
N VAL A 110 -0.85 -18.91 3.78
CA VAL A 110 -1.57 -17.91 3.00
C VAL A 110 -0.75 -16.61 3.02
N ALA A 111 -0.11 -16.31 1.90
CA ALA A 111 0.59 -15.05 1.74
C ALA A 111 -0.41 -13.89 1.64
N PRO A 112 -0.22 -12.78 2.38
CA PRO A 112 -1.01 -11.57 2.18
C PRO A 112 -0.84 -11.10 0.73
N ARG A 113 -1.95 -10.78 0.05
CA ARG A 113 -1.88 -10.17 -1.27
C ARG A 113 -1.45 -8.71 -1.11
N GLN A 114 -0.17 -8.48 -1.30
CA GLN A 114 0.36 -7.12 -1.39
C GLN A 114 0.34 -6.66 -2.85
N ALA A 115 0.17 -5.35 -3.05
CA ALA A 115 0.36 -4.77 -4.36
C ALA A 115 1.84 -4.88 -4.73
N VAL A 116 2.13 -5.35 -5.94
CA VAL A 116 3.50 -5.39 -6.48
C VAL A 116 4.03 -3.96 -6.52
N PRO A 117 5.19 -3.64 -5.91
CA PRO A 117 5.74 -2.29 -5.96
C PRO A 117 6.02 -1.85 -7.40
N PHE A 118 5.75 -0.58 -7.69
CA PHE A 118 5.99 -0.01 -9.01
C PHE A 118 7.38 0.64 -9.03
N PHE A 119 8.39 -0.11 -9.45
CA PHE A 119 9.77 0.38 -9.48
C PHE A 119 10.04 1.34 -10.63
N PHE A 120 11.15 2.10 -10.50
CA PHE A 120 11.49 3.19 -11.40
C PHE A 120 11.69 2.76 -12.85
N ASP A 121 12.25 1.58 -13.11
CA ASP A 121 12.43 1.03 -14.46
C ASP A 121 11.09 0.80 -15.18
N LYS A 122 10.13 0.20 -14.48
CA LYS A 122 8.76 -0.02 -14.99
C LYS A 122 8.01 1.30 -15.13
N PHE A 123 8.19 2.22 -14.18
CA PHE A 123 7.64 3.56 -14.23
C PHE A 123 8.15 4.34 -15.46
N SER A 124 9.45 4.31 -15.72
CA SER A 124 10.05 4.96 -16.88
C SER A 124 9.52 4.40 -18.21
N LYS A 125 9.35 3.08 -18.31
CA LYS A 125 8.73 2.44 -19.49
C LYS A 125 7.30 2.93 -19.72
N LEU A 126 6.50 3.06 -18.65
CA LEU A 126 5.14 3.60 -18.72
C LEU A 126 5.16 5.06 -19.21
N CYS A 127 6.02 5.90 -18.63
CA CYS A 127 6.12 7.31 -19.02
C CYS A 127 6.55 7.48 -20.47
N TYR A 128 7.54 6.73 -20.90
CA TYR A 128 8.00 6.72 -22.30
C TYR A 128 6.87 6.34 -23.26
N TYR A 129 6.16 5.26 -22.97
CA TYR A 129 5.00 4.83 -23.76
C TYR A 129 3.92 5.91 -23.84
N LEU A 130 3.50 6.48 -22.72
CA LEU A 130 2.47 7.52 -22.70
C LEU A 130 2.92 8.78 -23.46
N ARG A 131 4.19 9.18 -23.32
CA ARG A 131 4.76 10.29 -24.08
C ARG A 131 4.72 10.02 -25.58
N LYS A 132 5.12 8.82 -26.00
CA LYS A 132 5.05 8.41 -27.41
C LYS A 132 3.60 8.48 -27.92
N GLN A 133 2.62 8.02 -27.14
CA GLN A 133 1.21 8.11 -27.51
C GLN A 133 0.77 9.56 -27.74
N THR A 134 1.17 10.50 -26.86
CA THR A 134 0.79 11.92 -27.02
C THR A 134 1.38 12.57 -28.28
N SER A 135 2.43 12.01 -28.83
CA SER A 135 3.13 12.53 -30.01
C SER A 135 2.67 11.92 -31.33
N LEU A 136 1.72 10.96 -31.30
CA LEU A 136 1.21 10.35 -32.54
C LEU A 136 0.46 11.38 -33.37
N PRO A 137 0.72 11.50 -34.69
CA PRO A 137 0.03 12.45 -35.57
C PRO A 137 -1.47 12.17 -35.66
N SER A 138 -1.87 10.90 -35.57
CA SER A 138 -3.27 10.45 -35.72
C SER A 138 -4.10 10.56 -34.47
N ILE A 139 -3.51 10.93 -33.31
CA ILE A 139 -4.26 11.00 -32.04
C ILE A 139 -5.20 12.20 -32.04
N SER A 140 -6.45 11.97 -31.66
CA SER A 140 -7.42 13.05 -31.50
C SER A 140 -7.04 14.00 -30.34
N PRO A 141 -7.47 15.29 -30.39
CA PRO A 141 -7.18 16.23 -29.29
C PRO A 141 -7.65 15.72 -27.93
N LEU A 142 -8.82 15.08 -27.88
CA LEU A 142 -9.38 14.51 -26.65
C LEU A 142 -8.51 13.34 -26.12
N GLU A 143 -8.13 12.41 -26.97
CA GLU A 143 -7.27 11.30 -26.57
C GLU A 143 -5.90 11.78 -26.10
N ARG A 144 -5.34 12.79 -26.81
CA ARG A 144 -4.08 13.43 -26.39
C ARG A 144 -4.19 14.05 -25.00
N TYR A 145 -5.31 14.72 -24.70
CA TYR A 145 -5.62 15.24 -23.37
C TYR A 145 -5.69 14.11 -22.33
N ILE A 146 -6.43 13.04 -22.62
CA ILE A 146 -6.61 11.91 -21.71
C ILE A 146 -5.26 11.25 -21.41
N VAL A 147 -4.44 10.97 -22.42
CA VAL A 147 -3.12 10.35 -22.23
C VAL A 147 -2.16 11.27 -21.48
N SER A 148 -2.18 12.58 -21.76
CA SER A 148 -1.38 13.58 -21.04
C SER A 148 -1.81 13.70 -19.58
N ARG A 149 -3.13 13.63 -19.29
CA ARG A 149 -3.66 13.58 -17.92
C ARG A 149 -3.14 12.34 -17.20
N ASP A 150 -3.22 11.17 -17.82
CA ASP A 150 -2.78 9.91 -17.23
C ASP A 150 -1.27 9.95 -16.93
N LEU A 151 -0.46 10.46 -17.86
CA LEU A 151 0.98 10.64 -17.68
C LEU A 151 1.30 11.59 -16.52
N ALA A 152 0.65 12.76 -16.47
CA ALA A 152 0.85 13.72 -15.40
C ALA A 152 0.42 13.15 -14.04
N PHE A 153 -0.71 12.44 -14.00
CA PHE A 153 -1.23 11.81 -12.79
C PHE A 153 -0.26 10.73 -12.26
N PHE A 154 0.16 9.79 -13.11
CA PHE A 154 1.05 8.71 -12.69
C PHE A 154 2.44 9.22 -12.28
N CYS A 155 2.95 10.25 -12.95
CA CYS A 155 4.18 10.90 -12.51
C CYS A 155 4.04 11.49 -11.11
N LEU A 156 2.97 12.25 -10.86
CA LEU A 156 2.74 12.83 -9.54
C LEU A 156 2.48 11.77 -8.47
N ASP A 157 1.72 10.72 -8.78
CA ASP A 157 1.44 9.62 -7.85
C ASP A 157 2.74 8.89 -7.43
N PHE A 158 3.66 8.67 -8.37
CA PHE A 158 4.96 8.07 -8.09
C PHE A 158 5.85 9.00 -7.23
N TYR A 159 6.01 10.25 -7.62
CA TYR A 159 6.93 11.17 -6.94
C TYR A 159 6.41 11.70 -5.60
N SER A 160 5.11 11.77 -5.40
CA SER A 160 4.52 12.15 -4.11
C SER A 160 4.33 10.95 -3.16
N GLY A 161 4.21 9.76 -3.70
CA GLY A 161 3.79 8.59 -2.95
C GLY A 161 2.43 8.76 -2.27
N ASP A 162 1.60 9.71 -2.71
CA ASP A 162 0.29 9.97 -2.12
C ASP A 162 -0.69 8.83 -2.42
N ARG A 163 -1.87 8.89 -1.86
CA ARG A 163 -2.93 7.97 -2.29
C ARG A 163 -3.57 8.51 -3.55
N ALA A 164 -3.71 7.67 -4.56
CA ALA A 164 -4.37 8.06 -5.81
C ALA A 164 -5.78 8.65 -5.61
N SER A 165 -6.50 8.20 -4.56
CA SER A 165 -7.80 8.79 -4.19
C SER A 165 -7.69 10.21 -3.66
N ASP A 166 -6.59 10.53 -3.01
CA ASP A 166 -6.35 11.82 -2.40
C ASP A 166 -5.80 12.78 -3.46
N LEU A 167 -4.78 12.35 -4.22
CA LEU A 167 -4.24 13.07 -5.38
C LEU A 167 -5.33 13.41 -6.42
N GLY A 168 -6.23 12.48 -6.72
CA GLY A 168 -7.32 12.72 -7.67
C GLY A 168 -8.34 13.77 -7.22
N ARG A 169 -8.38 14.10 -5.93
CA ARG A 169 -9.25 15.15 -5.35
C ARG A 169 -8.56 16.49 -5.12
N VAL A 170 -7.30 16.61 -5.50
CA VAL A 170 -6.57 17.88 -5.40
C VAL A 170 -7.24 18.94 -6.28
N TYR A 171 -7.53 20.09 -5.69
CA TYR A 171 -7.96 21.26 -6.46
C TYR A 171 -6.74 21.96 -7.06
N THR A 172 -6.91 22.53 -8.25
CA THR A 172 -5.82 23.25 -8.92
C THR A 172 -5.24 24.37 -8.05
N LYS A 173 -6.07 25.06 -7.27
CA LYS A 173 -5.65 26.12 -6.33
C LYS A 173 -4.79 25.61 -5.14
N GLU A 174 -4.76 24.28 -4.92
CA GLU A 174 -3.96 23.66 -3.87
C GLU A 174 -2.54 23.29 -4.33
N VAL A 175 -2.24 23.57 -5.62
CA VAL A 175 -0.93 23.30 -6.22
C VAL A 175 -0.28 24.59 -6.66
N LEU A 176 0.86 24.89 -6.06
CA LEU A 176 1.65 26.07 -6.37
C LEU A 176 2.93 25.69 -7.10
N LEU A 177 3.29 26.48 -8.11
CA LEU A 177 4.57 26.35 -8.78
C LEU A 177 5.65 27.02 -7.92
N LEU A 178 6.71 26.29 -7.59
CA LEU A 178 7.85 26.86 -6.86
C LEU A 178 8.60 27.89 -7.71
N PRO A 179 9.29 28.89 -7.10
CA PRO A 179 10.09 29.88 -7.80
C PRO A 179 11.04 29.24 -8.81
N GLY A 180 11.24 29.89 -9.96
CA GLY A 180 12.07 29.36 -11.05
C GLY A 180 11.54 28.07 -11.70
N LYS A 181 10.29 27.71 -11.46
CA LYS A 181 9.68 26.46 -11.95
C LYS A 181 10.44 25.19 -11.50
N GLN A 182 11.09 25.25 -10.33
CA GLN A 182 11.93 24.17 -9.81
C GLN A 182 11.15 23.00 -9.19
N GLY A 183 9.84 23.14 -9.02
CA GLY A 183 9.00 22.14 -8.42
C GLY A 183 7.56 22.59 -8.23
N LEU A 184 6.79 21.74 -7.58
CA LEU A 184 5.39 21.94 -7.20
C LEU A 184 5.26 21.82 -5.69
N LEU A 185 4.51 22.70 -5.07
CA LEU A 185 4.11 22.61 -3.67
C LEU A 185 2.63 22.28 -3.60
N PHE A 186 2.30 21.21 -2.90
CA PHE A 186 0.95 20.76 -2.67
C PHE A 186 0.49 21.14 -1.27
N HIS A 187 -0.66 21.81 -1.17
CA HIS A 187 -1.39 22.05 0.08
C HIS A 187 -2.62 21.16 0.14
N HIS A 188 -2.41 19.89 0.47
CA HIS A 188 -3.44 18.88 0.47
C HIS A 188 -4.36 19.02 1.69
N LYS A 189 -5.60 19.44 1.49
CA LYS A 189 -6.61 19.64 2.54
C LYS A 189 -7.57 18.45 2.72
N PHE A 190 -7.50 17.49 1.83
CA PHE A 190 -8.33 16.30 1.83
C PHE A 190 -7.47 15.04 1.85
N GLY A 191 -7.83 14.08 2.70
CA GLY A 191 -7.17 12.78 2.72
C GLY A 191 -7.72 11.89 3.83
N LYS A 192 -7.60 10.59 3.67
CA LYS A 192 -8.09 9.59 4.66
C LYS A 192 -7.51 9.82 6.06
N THR A 193 -6.31 10.37 6.15
CA THR A 193 -5.61 10.66 7.41
C THR A 193 -5.74 12.11 7.87
N LEU A 194 -6.23 12.98 6.99
CA LEU A 194 -6.47 14.39 7.30
C LEU A 194 -7.90 14.52 7.80
N ARG A 195 -8.09 14.75 9.09
CA ARG A 195 -9.40 14.93 9.74
C ARG A 195 -9.50 16.35 10.27
N GLY A 196 -10.41 17.14 9.67
CA GLY A 196 -10.75 18.47 10.14
C GLY A 196 -9.72 19.54 9.80
N LYS A 197 -8.84 19.90 10.73
CA LYS A 197 -7.91 21.04 10.59
C LYS A 197 -6.54 20.68 10.02
N ASP A 198 -6.23 19.40 9.86
CA ASP A 198 -4.93 18.94 9.36
C ASP A 198 -4.82 19.21 7.85
N SER A 199 -3.66 19.66 7.41
CA SER A 199 -3.27 19.72 6.01
C SER A 199 -1.95 18.96 5.83
N ASN A 200 -1.78 18.30 4.70
CA ASN A 200 -0.50 17.74 4.30
C ASN A 200 0.15 18.66 3.27
N VAL A 201 1.34 19.17 3.60
CA VAL A 201 2.12 20.03 2.70
C VAL A 201 3.36 19.25 2.28
N PHE A 202 3.52 19.04 0.99
CA PHE A 202 4.70 18.38 0.44
C PHE A 202 5.11 19.01 -0.89
N ALA A 203 6.38 18.85 -1.24
CA ALA A 203 6.93 19.38 -2.48
C ALA A 203 7.38 18.22 -3.39
N VAL A 204 7.15 18.40 -4.69
CA VAL A 204 7.67 17.56 -5.74
C VAL A 204 8.63 18.38 -6.60
N LYS A 205 9.88 17.98 -6.68
CA LYS A 205 10.93 18.70 -7.43
C LYS A 205 10.89 18.37 -8.92
N LYS A 206 11.34 19.34 -9.73
CA LYS A 206 11.60 19.12 -11.16
C LYS A 206 12.80 18.19 -11.32
N CYS A 207 12.71 17.22 -12.22
CA CYS A 207 13.84 16.37 -12.57
C CYS A 207 14.84 17.17 -13.44
N PRO A 208 16.12 17.21 -13.07
CA PRO A 208 17.09 18.05 -13.79
C PRO A 208 17.43 17.52 -15.19
N HIS A 209 17.50 16.20 -15.36
CA HIS A 209 18.04 15.56 -16.56
C HIS A 209 17.04 14.77 -17.39
N ASP A 210 15.88 14.40 -16.83
CA ASP A 210 14.88 13.58 -17.53
C ASP A 210 13.52 14.26 -17.56
N SER A 211 13.15 14.78 -18.73
CA SER A 211 11.85 15.40 -18.96
C SER A 211 10.70 14.39 -19.09
N LEU A 212 11.00 13.12 -19.44
CA LEU A 212 10.00 12.09 -19.69
C LEU A 212 9.27 11.69 -18.41
N VAL A 213 10.02 11.48 -17.34
CA VAL A 213 9.49 11.11 -16.03
C VAL A 213 9.23 12.31 -15.12
N CYS A 214 9.57 13.53 -15.55
CA CYS A 214 9.48 14.73 -14.71
C CYS A 214 8.03 15.13 -14.41
N PRO A 215 7.61 15.11 -13.14
CA PRO A 215 6.23 15.44 -12.77
C PRO A 215 5.86 16.89 -13.09
N VAL A 216 6.80 17.82 -12.99
CA VAL A 216 6.58 19.24 -13.30
C VAL A 216 6.34 19.44 -14.79
N VAL A 217 7.18 18.84 -15.64
CA VAL A 217 7.07 18.94 -17.10
C VAL A 217 5.76 18.32 -17.58
N ASN A 218 5.44 17.12 -17.07
CA ASN A 218 4.25 16.39 -17.48
C ASN A 218 2.97 17.08 -17.03
N LEU A 219 2.94 17.63 -15.80
CA LEU A 219 1.80 18.43 -15.33
C LEU A 219 1.63 19.72 -16.16
N THR A 220 2.73 20.43 -16.43
CA THR A 220 2.67 21.66 -17.25
C THR A 220 2.15 21.37 -18.67
N THR A 221 2.56 20.26 -19.26
CA THR A 221 2.09 19.83 -20.57
C THR A 221 0.59 19.52 -20.55
N TYR A 222 0.11 18.80 -19.54
CA TYR A 222 -1.31 18.50 -19.36
C TYR A 222 -2.16 19.78 -19.21
N VAL A 223 -1.72 20.73 -18.36
CA VAL A 223 -2.44 22.00 -18.14
C VAL A 223 -2.49 22.81 -19.43
N LYS A 224 -1.38 22.92 -20.18
CA LYS A 224 -1.38 23.61 -21.48
C LYS A 224 -2.35 23.00 -22.49
N LEU A 225 -2.42 21.66 -22.56
CA LEU A 225 -3.38 21.00 -23.42
C LEU A 225 -4.82 21.26 -23.00
N ALA A 226 -5.10 21.30 -21.69
CA ALA A 226 -6.42 21.67 -21.19
C ALA A 226 -6.80 23.10 -21.58
N ASP A 227 -5.87 24.05 -21.46
CA ASP A 227 -6.08 25.45 -21.86
C ASP A 227 -6.37 25.55 -23.36
N LEU A 228 -5.63 24.84 -24.22
CA LEU A 228 -5.86 24.78 -25.67
C LEU A 228 -7.24 24.20 -26.04
N MET A 229 -7.79 23.33 -25.20
CA MET A 229 -9.12 22.75 -25.36
C MET A 229 -10.23 23.54 -24.64
N ASN A 230 -9.92 24.72 -24.11
CA ASN A 230 -10.84 25.53 -23.31
C ASN A 230 -11.38 24.81 -22.05
N ILE A 231 -10.63 23.87 -21.50
CA ILE A 231 -10.97 23.17 -20.26
C ILE A 231 -10.45 23.99 -19.08
N LYS A 232 -11.33 24.66 -18.36
CA LYS A 232 -11.02 25.56 -17.24
C LYS A 232 -10.58 24.77 -15.99
N LEU A 233 -9.36 24.21 -15.96
CA LEU A 233 -8.85 23.46 -14.81
C LEU A 233 -8.69 24.33 -13.56
N ARG A 234 -8.47 25.64 -13.71
CA ARG A 234 -8.27 26.58 -12.57
C ARG A 234 -9.47 26.61 -11.62
N GLU A 235 -10.67 26.25 -12.12
CA GLU A 235 -11.92 26.24 -11.36
C GLU A 235 -12.30 24.80 -10.98
N GLY A 236 -11.63 24.17 -10.03
CA GLY A 236 -12.00 22.85 -9.56
C GLY A 236 -10.87 21.86 -9.44
N PHE A 237 -11.16 20.58 -9.68
CA PHE A 237 -10.17 19.51 -9.56
C PHE A 237 -9.10 19.62 -10.66
N LEU A 238 -7.85 19.43 -10.24
CA LEU A 238 -6.70 19.41 -11.14
C LEU A 238 -6.82 18.28 -12.16
N PHE A 239 -7.18 17.08 -11.72
CA PHE A 239 -7.40 15.94 -12.59
C PHE A 239 -8.90 15.64 -12.71
N ARG A 240 -9.41 15.72 -13.95
CA ARG A 240 -10.82 15.52 -14.21
C ARG A 240 -11.11 14.22 -14.95
N ALA A 241 -12.20 13.56 -14.57
CA ALA A 241 -12.68 12.37 -15.25
C ALA A 241 -13.30 12.74 -16.61
N THR A 242 -13.35 11.77 -17.53
CA THR A 242 -14.15 11.83 -18.74
C THR A 242 -15.44 11.04 -18.54
N ASP A 243 -16.53 11.51 -19.10
CA ASP A 243 -17.81 10.80 -19.10
C ASP A 243 -17.81 9.68 -20.17
N PRO A 244 -18.82 8.78 -20.16
CA PRO A 244 -18.94 7.72 -21.19
C PRO A 244 -19.07 8.24 -22.64
N LYS A 245 -19.46 9.50 -22.83
CA LYS A 245 -19.51 10.15 -24.15
C LYS A 245 -18.19 10.83 -24.54
N GLY A 246 -17.13 10.61 -23.75
CA GLY A 246 -15.82 11.19 -23.99
C GLY A 246 -15.65 12.66 -23.59
N ARG A 247 -16.63 13.31 -22.98
CA ARG A 247 -16.50 14.71 -22.56
C ARG A 247 -15.78 14.84 -21.23
N VAL A 248 -14.94 15.85 -21.09
CA VAL A 248 -14.27 16.14 -19.81
C VAL A 248 -15.30 16.68 -18.82
N SER A 249 -15.46 15.98 -17.72
CA SER A 249 -16.41 16.34 -16.66
C SER A 249 -15.77 17.25 -15.61
N THR A 250 -16.58 17.87 -14.76
CA THR A 250 -16.11 18.58 -13.57
C THR A 250 -15.78 17.65 -12.39
N LYS A 251 -16.03 16.33 -12.52
CA LYS A 251 -15.80 15.33 -11.47
C LYS A 251 -14.31 14.97 -11.38
N PRO A 252 -13.82 14.61 -10.17
CA PRO A 252 -12.44 14.22 -9.98
C PRO A 252 -12.12 12.88 -10.67
N PHE A 253 -10.85 12.71 -11.04
CA PHE A 253 -10.32 11.48 -11.65
C PHE A 253 -9.97 10.48 -10.57
N LEU A 254 -10.84 9.52 -10.25
CA LEU A 254 -10.77 8.68 -9.05
C LEU A 254 -11.03 7.20 -9.30
N GLY A 255 -10.69 6.42 -8.28
CA GLY A 255 -11.16 5.06 -8.05
C GLY A 255 -10.89 4.09 -9.19
N SER A 256 -11.93 3.37 -9.61
CA SER A 256 -11.83 2.36 -10.67
C SER A 256 -11.40 2.95 -12.02
N THR A 257 -11.73 4.21 -12.31
CA THR A 257 -11.34 4.87 -13.58
C THR A 257 -9.82 4.97 -13.67
N VAL A 258 -9.15 5.46 -12.63
CA VAL A 258 -7.68 5.56 -12.58
C VAL A 258 -7.05 4.17 -12.66
N ALA A 259 -7.56 3.22 -11.87
CA ALA A 259 -7.05 1.85 -11.84
C ALA A 259 -7.21 1.14 -13.20
N ASN A 260 -8.34 1.34 -13.88
CA ASN A 260 -8.57 0.77 -15.20
C ASN A 260 -7.64 1.39 -16.26
N ARG A 261 -7.36 2.71 -16.17
CA ARG A 261 -6.38 3.37 -17.05
C ARG A 261 -4.99 2.81 -16.86
N LEU A 262 -4.53 2.67 -15.61
CA LEU A 262 -3.24 2.05 -15.31
C LEU A 262 -3.17 0.63 -15.90
N ARG A 263 -4.16 -0.21 -15.59
CA ARG A 263 -4.21 -1.58 -16.09
C ARG A 263 -4.18 -1.63 -17.62
N LEU A 264 -4.95 -0.79 -18.29
CA LEU A 264 -4.96 -0.70 -19.75
C LEU A 264 -3.54 -0.46 -20.30
N HIS A 265 -2.85 0.56 -19.80
CA HIS A 265 -1.52 0.91 -20.27
C HIS A 265 -0.49 -0.20 -19.99
N LEU A 266 -0.48 -0.77 -18.78
CA LEU A 266 0.44 -1.85 -18.44
C LEU A 266 0.17 -3.15 -19.22
N THR A 267 -1.10 -3.45 -19.50
CA THR A 267 -1.48 -4.61 -20.33
C THR A 267 -1.07 -4.40 -21.78
N THR A 268 -1.27 -3.20 -22.33
CA THR A 268 -0.81 -2.85 -23.68
C THR A 268 0.71 -2.98 -23.82
N LEU A 269 1.45 -2.59 -22.79
CA LEU A 269 2.90 -2.76 -22.70
C LEU A 269 3.34 -4.20 -22.42
N LYS A 270 2.42 -5.13 -22.10
CA LYS A 270 2.70 -6.51 -21.67
C LYS A 270 3.57 -6.62 -20.42
N ILE A 271 3.48 -5.62 -19.51
CA ILE A 271 4.26 -5.56 -18.26
C ILE A 271 3.38 -5.58 -17.00
N HIS A 272 2.09 -5.86 -17.12
CA HIS A 272 1.17 -5.92 -15.97
C HIS A 272 1.38 -7.22 -15.18
N GLU A 273 1.76 -7.11 -13.89
CA GLU A 273 2.06 -8.22 -12.97
C GLU A 273 1.20 -8.17 -11.70
N GLY A 274 0.07 -7.44 -11.75
CA GLY A 274 -0.85 -7.29 -10.63
C GLY A 274 -0.72 -5.94 -9.92
N GLU A 275 -0.09 -4.95 -10.56
CA GLU A 275 0.00 -3.60 -10.05
C GLU A 275 -1.37 -2.97 -9.87
N THR A 276 -1.46 -2.18 -8.83
CA THR A 276 -2.61 -1.36 -8.46
C THR A 276 -2.16 0.09 -8.26
N MET A 277 -3.08 1.00 -8.01
CA MET A 277 -2.71 2.38 -7.67
C MET A 277 -1.87 2.46 -6.37
N HIS A 278 -1.99 1.49 -5.46
CA HIS A 278 -1.15 1.44 -4.27
C HIS A 278 0.31 1.06 -4.58
N SER A 279 0.57 0.47 -5.73
CA SER A 279 1.91 0.09 -6.19
C SER A 279 2.85 1.29 -6.38
N PHE A 280 2.32 2.45 -6.80
CA PHE A 280 3.10 3.70 -6.90
C PHE A 280 3.59 4.14 -5.54
N ARG A 281 2.71 4.14 -4.53
CA ARG A 281 3.04 4.51 -3.16
C ARG A 281 4.11 3.58 -2.55
N SER A 282 3.99 2.27 -2.80
CA SER A 282 4.98 1.29 -2.38
C SER A 282 6.31 1.49 -3.10
N GLY A 283 6.27 1.70 -4.43
CA GLY A 283 7.46 1.96 -5.23
C GLY A 283 8.18 3.25 -4.83
N CYS A 284 7.45 4.34 -4.61
CA CYS A 284 7.99 5.61 -4.11
C CYS A 284 8.74 5.40 -2.78
N SER A 285 8.09 4.78 -1.79
CA SER A 285 8.68 4.61 -0.46
C SER A 285 9.93 3.74 -0.49
N ILE A 286 9.90 2.62 -1.23
CA ILE A 286 11.07 1.74 -1.38
C ILE A 286 12.19 2.48 -2.12
N THR A 287 11.88 3.21 -3.19
CA THR A 287 12.87 3.99 -3.94
C THR A 287 13.53 5.06 -3.06
N LEU A 288 12.75 5.79 -2.24
CA LEU A 288 13.29 6.76 -1.30
C LEU A 288 14.24 6.10 -0.29
N SER A 289 13.86 4.95 0.27
CA SER A 289 14.69 4.21 1.21
C SER A 289 15.99 3.71 0.55
N LEU A 290 15.93 3.22 -0.69
CA LEU A 290 17.12 2.81 -1.48
C LEU A 290 18.05 3.99 -1.80
N LEU A 291 17.50 5.21 -1.92
CA LEU A 291 18.26 6.44 -2.10
C LEU A 291 18.78 7.03 -0.78
N GLY A 292 18.63 6.32 0.35
CA GLY A 292 19.17 6.69 1.65
C GLY A 292 18.26 7.59 2.50
N ALA A 293 17.00 7.79 2.13
CA ALA A 293 16.06 8.51 2.98
C ALA A 293 15.75 7.70 4.25
N SER A 294 15.75 8.37 5.41
CA SER A 294 15.37 7.74 6.67
C SER A 294 13.87 7.39 6.71
N ASP A 295 13.49 6.43 7.56
CA ASP A 295 12.09 6.01 7.73
C ASP A 295 11.17 7.20 8.11
N ASP A 296 11.65 8.16 8.89
CA ASP A 296 10.94 9.39 9.25
C ASP A 296 10.75 10.30 8.03
N GLN A 297 11.77 10.47 7.21
CA GLN A 297 11.70 11.26 5.97
C GLN A 297 10.71 10.63 4.98
N VAL A 298 10.77 9.30 4.82
CA VAL A 298 9.83 8.55 3.97
C VAL A 298 8.41 8.69 4.50
N ALA A 299 8.19 8.51 5.81
CA ALA A 299 6.87 8.64 6.43
C ALA A 299 6.27 10.04 6.22
N LYS A 300 7.07 11.09 6.42
CA LYS A 300 6.66 12.50 6.19
C LYS A 300 6.34 12.75 4.72
N HIS A 301 7.21 12.34 3.80
CA HIS A 301 7.01 12.57 2.37
C HIS A 301 5.74 11.89 1.85
N VAL A 302 5.57 10.61 2.19
CA VAL A 302 4.43 9.80 1.75
C VAL A 302 3.14 10.12 2.53
N GLY A 303 3.22 10.89 3.64
CA GLY A 303 2.09 11.27 4.48
C GLY A 303 1.55 10.11 5.33
N TRP A 304 2.44 9.29 5.88
CA TRP A 304 2.08 8.28 6.89
C TRP A 304 2.10 8.89 8.29
N LYS A 305 1.09 8.53 9.11
CA LYS A 305 1.03 8.94 10.52
C LYS A 305 1.99 8.17 11.42
N SER A 306 2.42 6.98 10.99
CA SER A 306 3.26 6.07 11.76
C SER A 306 4.52 5.72 10.99
N VAL A 307 5.66 5.92 11.62
CA VAL A 307 6.98 5.52 11.12
C VAL A 307 7.08 4.00 10.95
N GLN A 308 6.35 3.20 11.77
CA GLN A 308 6.31 1.74 11.61
C GLN A 308 5.82 1.32 10.21
N THR A 309 4.95 2.13 9.58
CA THR A 309 4.54 1.86 8.20
C THR A 309 5.71 2.04 7.22
N ALA A 310 6.54 3.07 7.40
CA ALA A 310 7.74 3.25 6.59
C ALA A 310 8.74 2.11 6.84
N GLN A 311 8.95 1.74 8.08
CA GLN A 311 9.83 0.62 8.48
C GLN A 311 9.43 -0.70 7.82
N TYR A 312 8.14 -0.95 7.68
CA TYR A 312 7.65 -2.14 6.99
C TYR A 312 8.12 -2.19 5.52
N TYR A 313 8.13 -1.04 4.83
CA TYR A 313 8.63 -0.96 3.44
C TYR A 313 10.15 -0.92 3.37
N SER A 314 10.85 -0.32 4.36
CA SER A 314 12.31 -0.23 4.39
C SER A 314 13.02 -1.57 4.63
N GLN A 315 12.29 -2.62 4.99
CA GLN A 315 12.88 -3.96 5.12
C GLN A 315 13.43 -4.48 3.80
N VAL A 316 12.77 -4.20 2.67
CA VAL A 316 13.22 -4.64 1.34
C VAL A 316 14.57 -4.01 0.96
N PRO A 317 14.77 -2.68 1.08
CA PRO A 317 16.09 -2.08 0.87
C PRO A 317 17.18 -2.66 1.78
N LYS A 318 16.88 -2.87 3.06
CA LYS A 318 17.84 -3.46 4.01
C LYS A 318 18.29 -4.86 3.60
N VAL A 319 17.41 -5.65 3.00
CA VAL A 319 17.77 -6.98 2.47
C VAL A 319 18.70 -6.89 1.25
N MET A 320 18.71 -5.76 0.55
CA MET A 320 19.54 -5.55 -0.65
C MET A 320 20.85 -4.81 -0.39
N GLU A 321 21.08 -4.31 0.82
CA GLU A 321 22.33 -3.65 1.21
C GLU A 321 23.47 -4.67 1.36
N LEU A 322 24.62 -4.36 0.79
CA LEU A 322 25.84 -5.19 0.91
C LEU A 322 26.39 -5.22 2.34
N SER A 323 26.02 -4.24 3.18
CA SER A 323 26.40 -4.10 4.59
C SER A 323 25.49 -4.83 5.58
N LEU A 324 24.66 -5.74 5.11
CA LEU A 324 23.73 -6.51 5.94
C LEU A 324 24.43 -7.29 7.05
N PRO A 325 23.77 -7.49 8.21
CA PRO A 325 24.26 -8.39 9.25
C PRO A 325 24.63 -9.78 8.74
N ALA A 326 23.91 -10.31 7.76
CA ALA A 326 24.23 -11.57 7.11
C ALA A 326 25.57 -11.53 6.35
N SER A 327 25.89 -10.42 5.66
CA SER A 327 27.18 -10.24 5.00
C SER A 327 28.30 -10.09 6.01
N LEU A 328 28.07 -9.38 7.10
CA LEU A 328 29.04 -9.27 8.20
C LEU A 328 29.31 -10.62 8.86
N LEU A 329 28.26 -11.42 9.08
CA LEU A 329 28.42 -12.79 9.58
C LEU A 329 29.20 -13.68 8.61
N ALA A 330 28.90 -13.58 7.31
CA ALA A 330 29.62 -14.32 6.28
C ALA A 330 31.10 -13.92 6.22
N GLN A 331 31.40 -12.62 6.24
CA GLN A 331 32.77 -12.10 6.29
C GLN A 331 33.48 -12.47 7.58
N GLY A 332 32.78 -12.39 8.73
CA GLY A 332 33.31 -12.76 10.04
C GLY A 332 33.59 -14.25 10.17
N SER A 333 33.02 -15.10 9.31
CA SER A 333 33.29 -16.55 9.27
C SER A 333 34.52 -16.93 8.46
N VAL A 334 35.11 -16.00 7.69
CA VAL A 334 36.31 -16.28 6.87
C VAL A 334 37.51 -16.41 7.78
N LYS A 335 38.14 -17.58 7.77
CA LYS A 335 39.35 -17.88 8.56
C LYS A 335 40.52 -17.05 8.06
N GLY A 336 41.19 -16.37 9.01
CA GLY A 336 42.41 -15.64 8.75
C GLY A 336 43.64 -16.57 8.59
N ARG A 337 44.85 -16.00 8.52
CA ARG A 337 46.13 -16.74 8.43
C ARG A 337 46.35 -17.76 9.57
N ASP A 338 45.77 -17.50 10.75
CA ASP A 338 45.89 -18.35 11.95
C ASP A 338 44.78 -19.40 12.06
N ASN A 339 44.02 -19.66 10.97
CA ASN A 339 42.89 -20.60 10.97
C ASN A 339 41.71 -20.24 11.91
N ILE A 340 41.71 -19.05 12.47
CA ILE A 340 40.66 -18.55 13.37
C ILE A 340 39.86 -17.45 12.61
N SER A 341 38.53 -17.53 12.63
CA SER A 341 37.69 -16.47 12.08
C SER A 341 37.53 -15.32 13.07
N PRO A 342 37.28 -14.09 12.60
CA PRO A 342 37.00 -12.95 13.48
C PRO A 342 35.84 -13.23 14.45
N ALA A 343 34.82 -13.96 14.01
CA ALA A 343 33.67 -14.32 14.85
C ALA A 343 34.06 -15.28 15.99
N GLU A 344 34.99 -16.23 15.74
CA GLU A 344 35.55 -17.15 16.77
C GLU A 344 36.38 -16.38 17.77
N SER A 345 37.26 -15.49 17.30
CA SER A 345 38.10 -14.63 18.15
C SER A 345 37.24 -13.75 19.07
N LEU A 346 36.24 -13.03 18.53
CA LEU A 346 35.32 -12.21 19.32
C LEU A 346 34.52 -13.03 20.33
N GLY A 347 34.10 -14.23 19.97
CA GLY A 347 33.42 -15.16 20.88
C GLY A 347 34.28 -15.62 22.05
N ALA A 348 35.56 -15.92 21.81
CA ALA A 348 36.52 -16.26 22.85
C ALA A 348 36.77 -15.07 23.79
N GLU A 349 37.00 -13.90 23.25
CA GLU A 349 37.17 -12.65 24.00
C GLU A 349 35.95 -12.31 24.88
N PHE A 350 34.73 -12.48 24.36
CA PHE A 350 33.49 -12.27 25.12
C PHE A 350 33.39 -13.25 26.31
N ARG A 351 33.71 -14.54 26.11
CA ARG A 351 33.69 -15.53 27.18
C ARG A 351 34.73 -15.23 28.28
N ALA A 352 35.94 -14.87 27.89
CA ALA A 352 36.99 -14.48 28.81
C ALA A 352 36.60 -13.26 29.65
N ARG A 353 36.07 -12.21 29.04
CA ARG A 353 35.62 -10.97 29.74
C ARG A 353 34.47 -11.21 30.72
N ASN A 354 33.63 -12.21 30.48
CA ASN A 354 32.48 -12.50 31.33
C ASN A 354 32.64 -13.72 32.24
N ASN A 355 33.86 -14.24 32.42
CA ASN A 355 34.15 -15.42 33.21
C ASN A 355 33.29 -16.65 32.88
N LEU A 356 32.91 -16.81 31.61
CA LEU A 356 32.07 -17.91 31.12
C LEU A 356 32.90 -19.13 30.70
N GLU A 357 34.23 -19.12 30.98
CA GLU A 357 35.13 -20.26 30.81
C GLU A 357 34.78 -21.32 31.87
N GLY A 358 34.01 -22.30 31.48
CA GLY A 358 33.56 -23.38 32.38
C GLY A 358 32.09 -23.73 32.27
N LEU A 359 31.30 -22.94 31.58
CA LEU A 359 29.94 -23.34 31.20
C LEU A 359 30.00 -24.28 29.99
N SER A 360 30.27 -25.53 30.23
CA SER A 360 30.04 -26.63 29.29
C SER A 360 28.50 -26.73 29.11
N LEU A 361 27.97 -26.21 27.99
CA LEU A 361 26.65 -26.57 27.56
C LEU A 361 26.69 -28.01 27.05
N ALA A 362 26.56 -28.96 27.96
CA ALA A 362 26.20 -30.31 27.63
C ALA A 362 24.76 -30.29 27.16
N PHE A 363 24.54 -30.28 25.85
CA PHE A 363 23.26 -30.67 25.28
C PHE A 363 23.16 -32.20 25.36
N PRO A 364 22.05 -32.76 25.87
CA PRO A 364 21.81 -34.21 25.87
C PRO A 364 21.66 -34.75 24.43
#